data_be009a7c5c78037813497ab141df08d0
#
_entry.id   be009a7c5c78037813497ab141df08d0
#
_cell.length_a   1.000
_cell.length_b   1.000
_cell.length_c   1.000
_cell.angle_alpha   90.00
_cell.angle_beta   90.00
_cell.angle_gamma   90.00
#
_symmetry.space_group_name_H-M   'P 1'
#
loop_
_entity.id
_entity.type
_entity.pdbx_description
1 polymer ?
#
loop_
_entity_poly.entity_id
_entity_poly.type
_entity_poly.pdbx_seq_one_letter_code
_entity_poly.pdbx_strand_id
1 'polypeptide(L)'
;MTMSSSIQKWPGLSLFLPVFFAVLIADQISKQIMLDLVFNPPRYIEIGSLLNIVPVWNSGMSFGMLADGGLIVRIGLTVLAFAVSGWFFWMLPRLERLQRLAGAAIAGGAIGNAIDRLRFGRVVDFIDFHVGAWHWPAFNVADAAITIGAGLWAFSILF
;
A
#
# COMPACT_ATOMS: atom_id res chain seq x y z
N MET A 1 -49.25 3.87 5.43
CA MET A 1 -48.19 3.17 4.67
C MET A 1 -46.87 3.87 4.95
N THR A 2 -46.13 3.42 5.95
CA THR A 2 -44.81 3.95 6.28
C THR A 2 -43.77 3.20 5.44
N MET A 3 -43.25 3.86 4.42
CA MET A 3 -42.06 3.35 3.68
C MET A 3 -40.86 3.39 4.61
N SER A 4 -40.57 2.26 5.23
CA SER A 4 -39.30 2.03 5.91
C SER A 4 -38.19 2.01 4.84
N SER A 5 -37.44 3.09 4.72
CA SER A 5 -36.21 3.14 3.94
C SER A 5 -35.20 2.27 4.65
N SER A 6 -35.18 0.98 4.33
CA SER A 6 -34.04 0.10 4.68
C SER A 6 -32.84 0.61 3.87
N ILE A 7 -32.03 1.49 4.48
CA ILE A 7 -30.68 1.78 4.04
C ILE A 7 -29.99 0.42 4.04
N GLN A 8 -29.80 -0.14 2.86
CA GLN A 8 -29.13 -1.43 2.68
C GLN A 8 -27.70 -1.25 3.21
N LYS A 9 -27.49 -1.66 4.48
CA LYS A 9 -26.17 -1.61 5.12
C LYS A 9 -25.26 -2.54 4.34
N TRP A 10 -24.25 -2.00 3.69
CA TRP A 10 -23.21 -2.80 3.06
C TRP A 10 -22.47 -3.59 4.15
N PRO A 11 -22.65 -4.91 4.24
CA PRO A 11 -22.04 -5.68 5.30
C PRO A 11 -20.52 -5.62 5.17
N GLY A 12 -19.86 -5.27 6.26
CA GLY A 12 -18.39 -5.23 6.34
C GLY A 12 -17.74 -3.87 6.14
N LEU A 13 -18.47 -2.82 5.72
CA LEU A 13 -17.92 -1.46 5.61
C LEU A 13 -17.35 -0.95 6.94
N SER A 14 -17.99 -1.28 8.06
CA SER A 14 -17.55 -0.87 9.40
C SER A 14 -16.18 -1.44 9.81
N LEU A 15 -15.75 -2.52 9.18
CA LEU A 15 -14.44 -3.11 9.38
C LEU A 15 -13.44 -2.69 8.28
N PHE A 16 -13.90 -2.66 7.04
CA PHE A 16 -13.06 -2.38 5.87
C PHE A 16 -12.56 -0.93 5.86
N LEU A 17 -13.46 0.04 6.01
CA LEU A 17 -13.10 1.46 5.89
C LEU A 17 -12.09 1.93 6.94
N PRO A 18 -12.23 1.60 8.24
CA PRO A 18 -11.23 1.99 9.22
C PRO A 18 -9.84 1.45 8.91
N VAL A 19 -9.72 0.18 8.49
CA VAL A 19 -8.43 -0.42 8.14
C VAL A 19 -7.87 0.20 6.87
N PHE A 20 -8.68 0.36 5.84
CA PHE A 20 -8.30 1.04 4.59
C PHE A 20 -7.73 2.44 4.85
N PHE A 21 -8.47 3.27 5.59
CA PHE A 21 -8.03 4.63 5.90
C PHE A 21 -6.85 4.66 6.86
N ALA A 22 -6.76 3.75 7.83
CA ALA A 22 -5.62 3.68 8.73
C ALA A 22 -4.32 3.40 7.96
N VAL A 23 -4.34 2.43 7.04
CA VAL A 23 -3.19 2.12 6.18
C VAL A 23 -2.85 3.30 5.27
N LEU A 24 -3.83 3.85 4.59
CA LEU A 24 -3.64 4.98 3.68
C LEU A 24 -3.06 6.20 4.39
N ILE A 25 -3.60 6.56 5.54
CA ILE A 25 -3.15 7.71 6.33
C ILE A 25 -1.75 7.46 6.87
N ALA A 26 -1.49 6.28 7.45
CA ALA A 26 -0.17 5.92 7.97
C ALA A 26 0.89 5.95 6.85
N ASP A 27 0.58 5.43 5.67
CA ASP A 27 1.46 5.47 4.51
C ASP A 27 1.76 6.90 4.08
N GLN A 28 0.73 7.72 3.85
CA GLN A 28 0.91 9.08 3.35
C GLN A 28 1.59 10.00 4.38
N ILE A 29 1.29 9.84 5.68
CA ILE A 29 1.97 10.60 6.74
C ILE A 29 3.44 10.19 6.82
N SER A 30 3.74 8.88 6.85
CA SER A 30 5.13 8.41 6.92
C SER A 30 5.94 8.88 5.71
N LYS A 31 5.39 8.81 4.51
CA LYS A 31 6.03 9.31 3.28
C LYS A 31 6.29 10.81 3.33
N GLN A 32 5.33 11.61 3.81
CA GLN A 32 5.54 13.05 3.94
C GLN A 32 6.65 13.37 4.94
N ILE A 33 6.67 12.71 6.10
CA ILE A 33 7.75 12.86 7.08
C ILE A 33 9.11 12.49 6.47
N MET A 34 9.18 11.38 5.72
CA MET A 34 10.42 10.94 5.10
C MET A 34 10.88 11.86 3.96
N LEU A 35 9.95 12.41 3.17
CA LEU A 35 10.28 13.42 2.17
C LEU A 35 11.00 14.62 2.78
N ASP A 36 10.54 15.09 3.94
CA ASP A 36 11.13 16.22 4.64
C ASP A 36 12.43 15.83 5.38
N LEU A 37 12.49 14.59 5.91
CA LEU A 37 13.60 14.17 6.75
C LEU A 37 14.82 13.66 5.96
N VAL A 38 14.61 12.85 4.92
CA VAL A 38 15.70 12.14 4.24
C VAL A 38 15.79 12.37 2.73
N PHE A 39 14.76 12.95 2.08
CA PHE A 39 14.81 13.21 0.64
C PHE A 39 15.30 14.61 0.29
N ASN A 40 15.18 15.58 1.20
CA ASN A 40 15.56 16.95 0.94
C ASN A 40 16.22 17.64 2.17
N PRO A 41 17.57 17.69 2.26
CA PRO A 41 18.55 17.06 1.35
C PRO A 41 18.60 15.54 1.53
N PRO A 42 19.04 14.77 0.50
CA PRO A 42 19.17 13.32 0.61
C PRO A 42 20.08 12.91 1.76
N ARG A 43 19.58 12.03 2.63
CA ARG A 43 20.30 11.54 3.82
C ARG A 43 20.10 10.04 3.95
N TYR A 44 21.08 9.39 4.55
CA TYR A 44 21.04 8.00 4.97
C TYR A 44 21.07 7.97 6.49
N ILE A 45 20.15 7.24 7.13
CA ILE A 45 20.06 7.13 8.58
C ILE A 45 20.09 5.65 8.94
N GLU A 46 21.13 5.22 9.66
CA GLU A 46 21.21 3.87 10.19
C GLU A 46 20.35 3.74 11.46
N ILE A 47 19.50 2.70 11.49
CA ILE A 47 18.70 2.35 12.66
C ILE A 47 19.09 0.94 13.12
N GLY A 48 20.18 0.86 13.87
CA GLY A 48 20.71 -0.41 14.34
C GLY A 48 21.32 -1.28 13.22
N SER A 49 21.37 -2.59 13.43
CA SER A 49 22.11 -3.52 12.55
C SER A 49 21.29 -4.13 11.42
N LEU A 50 19.99 -3.81 11.31
CA LEU A 50 19.08 -4.47 10.38
C LEU A 50 18.25 -3.50 9.56
N LEU A 51 18.16 -2.22 9.94
CA LEU A 51 17.30 -1.24 9.31
C LEU A 51 18.04 0.06 9.02
N ASN A 52 17.78 0.60 7.84
CA ASN A 52 18.19 1.94 7.48
C ASN A 52 16.97 2.72 6.97
N ILE A 53 17.02 4.04 7.09
CA ILE A 53 16.13 4.94 6.37
C ILE A 53 16.90 5.56 5.22
N VAL A 54 16.38 5.38 4.01
CA VAL A 54 17.04 5.75 2.76
C VAL A 54 16.09 6.51 1.84
N PRO A 55 16.57 7.48 1.03
CA PRO A 55 15.74 8.18 0.06
C PRO A 55 15.74 7.44 -1.29
N VAL A 56 14.80 6.55 -1.51
CA VAL A 56 14.68 5.80 -2.78
C VAL A 56 13.42 6.21 -3.53
N TRP A 57 13.60 6.67 -4.77
CA TRP A 57 12.50 6.91 -5.71
C TRP A 57 12.29 5.68 -6.58
N ASN A 58 11.15 5.01 -6.40
CA ASN A 58 10.78 3.81 -7.14
C ASN A 58 9.86 4.14 -8.33
N SER A 59 10.38 4.06 -9.55
CA SER A 59 9.61 4.34 -10.78
C SER A 59 8.86 3.12 -11.33
N GLY A 60 9.08 1.93 -10.80
CA GLY A 60 8.45 0.69 -11.28
C GLY A 60 7.88 -0.16 -10.16
N MET A 61 8.27 -1.43 -10.16
CA MET A 61 8.00 -2.41 -9.11
C MET A 61 9.28 -2.71 -8.32
N SER A 62 9.12 -3.38 -7.17
CA SER A 62 10.23 -3.87 -6.37
C SER A 62 11.23 -4.68 -7.22
N PHE A 63 12.50 -4.68 -6.83
CA PHE A 63 13.61 -5.32 -7.55
C PHE A 63 13.99 -4.68 -8.90
N GLY A 64 13.64 -3.40 -9.15
CA GLY A 64 13.96 -2.71 -10.41
C GLY A 64 13.20 -3.22 -11.63
N MET A 65 12.23 -4.13 -11.43
CA MET A 65 11.37 -4.59 -12.51
C MET A 65 10.56 -3.42 -13.07
N LEU A 66 10.57 -3.28 -14.39
CA LEU A 66 9.86 -2.23 -15.11
C LEU A 66 10.35 -0.80 -14.78
N ALA A 67 11.56 -0.62 -14.24
CA ALA A 67 12.11 0.70 -13.92
C ALA A 67 12.20 1.60 -15.15
N ASP A 68 12.48 1.01 -16.32
CA ASP A 68 12.62 1.71 -17.61
C ASP A 68 11.30 1.88 -18.39
N GLY A 69 10.18 1.37 -17.85
CA GLY A 69 8.88 1.39 -18.53
C GLY A 69 8.20 2.76 -18.62
N GLY A 70 8.79 3.79 -18.02
CA GLY A 70 8.36 5.18 -18.15
C GLY A 70 6.87 5.41 -17.82
N LEU A 71 6.21 6.23 -18.64
CA LEU A 71 4.82 6.63 -18.45
C LEU A 71 3.83 5.44 -18.53
N ILE A 72 4.08 4.47 -19.40
CA ILE A 72 3.17 3.33 -19.61
C ILE A 72 3.11 2.47 -18.36
N VAL A 73 4.25 2.15 -17.76
CA VAL A 73 4.30 1.37 -16.50
C VAL A 73 3.66 2.13 -15.36
N ARG A 74 3.93 3.43 -15.22
CA ARG A 74 3.30 4.28 -14.23
C ARG A 74 1.77 4.26 -14.32
N ILE A 75 1.23 4.46 -15.52
CA ILE A 75 -0.22 4.42 -15.77
C ILE A 75 -0.77 3.02 -15.47
N GLY A 76 -0.13 1.98 -15.98
CA GLY A 76 -0.56 0.59 -15.77
C GLY A 76 -0.65 0.21 -14.29
N LEU A 77 0.40 0.53 -13.51
CA LEU A 77 0.41 0.25 -12.07
C LEU A 77 -0.62 1.10 -11.29
N THR A 78 -0.86 2.34 -11.72
CA THR A 78 -1.89 3.19 -11.13
C THR A 78 -3.29 2.65 -11.42
N VAL A 79 -3.57 2.27 -12.66
CA VAL A 79 -4.85 1.65 -13.05
C VAL A 79 -5.06 0.33 -12.31
N LEU A 80 -4.02 -0.50 -12.21
CA LEU A 80 -4.08 -1.76 -11.46
C LEU A 80 -4.43 -1.52 -9.99
N ALA A 81 -3.83 -0.52 -9.35
CA ALA A 81 -4.12 -0.16 -7.96
C ALA A 81 -5.60 0.21 -7.75
N PHE A 82 -6.17 1.03 -8.64
CA PHE A 82 -7.59 1.36 -8.61
C PHE A 82 -8.48 0.16 -8.91
N ALA A 83 -8.10 -0.67 -9.88
CA ALA A 83 -8.87 -1.88 -10.24
C ALA A 83 -8.93 -2.89 -9.09
N VAL A 84 -7.79 -3.16 -8.44
CA VAL A 84 -7.71 -4.06 -7.27
C VAL A 84 -8.50 -3.50 -6.10
N SER A 85 -8.36 -2.21 -5.80
CA SER A 85 -9.11 -1.57 -4.72
C SER A 85 -10.61 -1.58 -4.97
N GLY A 86 -11.03 -1.27 -6.20
CA GLY A 86 -12.43 -1.33 -6.62
C GLY A 86 -13.00 -2.74 -6.56
N TRP A 87 -12.21 -3.75 -6.93
CA TRP A 87 -12.59 -5.14 -6.84
C TRP A 87 -12.83 -5.59 -5.39
N PHE A 88 -11.96 -5.24 -4.44
CA PHE A 88 -12.17 -5.53 -3.02
C PHE A 88 -13.43 -4.85 -2.49
N PHE A 89 -13.68 -3.60 -2.90
CA PHE A 89 -14.87 -2.87 -2.54
C PHE A 89 -16.15 -3.55 -3.07
N TRP A 90 -16.14 -3.99 -4.33
CA TRP A 90 -17.24 -4.72 -4.95
C TRP A 90 -17.49 -6.08 -4.30
N MET A 91 -16.42 -6.80 -3.95
CA MET A 91 -16.50 -8.11 -3.31
C MET A 91 -16.90 -8.04 -1.83
N LEU A 92 -16.80 -6.88 -1.19
CA LEU A 92 -16.95 -6.69 0.25
C LEU A 92 -18.16 -7.40 0.89
N PRO A 93 -19.38 -7.41 0.30
CA PRO A 93 -20.51 -8.13 0.88
C PRO A 93 -20.34 -9.65 0.94
N ARG A 94 -19.45 -10.21 0.11
CA ARG A 94 -19.20 -11.65 -0.02
C ARG A 94 -18.00 -12.11 0.80
N LEU A 95 -17.19 -11.18 1.32
CA LEU A 95 -15.95 -11.48 2.02
C LEU A 95 -16.21 -11.85 3.48
N GLU A 96 -15.45 -12.79 3.99
CA GLU A 96 -15.36 -13.11 5.41
C GLU A 96 -14.56 -12.07 6.19
N ARG A 97 -14.59 -12.14 7.52
CA ARG A 97 -13.96 -11.13 8.38
C ARG A 97 -12.46 -10.95 8.09
N LEU A 98 -11.71 -12.05 7.97
CA LEU A 98 -10.27 -12.00 7.71
C LEU A 98 -9.98 -11.46 6.29
N GLN A 99 -10.78 -11.87 5.31
CA GLN A 99 -10.68 -11.38 3.94
C GLN A 99 -10.98 -9.88 3.82
N ARG A 100 -11.91 -9.36 4.62
CA ARG A 100 -12.18 -7.91 4.68
C ARG A 100 -11.00 -7.13 5.21
N LEU A 101 -10.34 -7.62 6.28
CA LEU A 101 -9.12 -7.01 6.82
C LEU A 101 -7.99 -7.03 5.80
N ALA A 102 -7.75 -8.19 5.19
CA ALA A 102 -6.74 -8.39 4.16
C ALA A 102 -6.97 -7.47 2.95
N GLY A 103 -8.20 -7.48 2.41
CA GLY A 103 -8.58 -6.65 1.27
C GLY A 103 -8.49 -5.15 1.56
N ALA A 104 -8.85 -4.73 2.79
CA ALA A 104 -8.73 -3.34 3.21
C ALA A 104 -7.26 -2.89 3.27
N ALA A 105 -6.37 -3.75 3.81
CA ALA A 105 -4.94 -3.46 3.86
C ALA A 105 -4.32 -3.37 2.47
N ILE A 106 -4.64 -4.33 1.59
CA ILE A 106 -4.20 -4.31 0.19
C ILE A 106 -4.69 -3.06 -0.53
N ALA A 107 -5.99 -2.76 -0.43
CA ALA A 107 -6.59 -1.61 -1.11
C ALA A 107 -6.03 -0.29 -0.60
N GLY A 108 -5.86 -0.12 0.72
CA GLY A 108 -5.29 1.08 1.33
C GLY A 108 -3.84 1.32 0.88
N GLY A 109 -3.01 0.27 0.88
CA GLY A 109 -1.63 0.35 0.38
C GLY A 109 -1.57 0.61 -1.13
N ALA A 110 -2.39 -0.09 -1.93
CA ALA A 110 -2.43 0.13 -3.38
C ALA A 110 -2.79 1.58 -3.73
N ILE A 111 -3.79 2.16 -3.06
CA ILE A 111 -4.16 3.57 -3.26
C ILE A 111 -3.04 4.50 -2.76
N GLY A 112 -2.36 4.20 -1.64
CA GLY A 112 -1.21 4.96 -1.16
C GLY A 112 -0.11 5.09 -2.23
N ASN A 113 0.30 3.98 -2.82
CA ASN A 113 1.28 3.97 -3.91
C ASN A 113 0.76 4.59 -5.22
N ALA A 114 -0.55 4.52 -5.49
CA ALA A 114 -1.16 5.20 -6.63
C ALA A 114 -1.11 6.73 -6.48
N ILE A 115 -1.36 7.25 -5.28
CA ILE A 115 -1.26 8.69 -4.98
C ILE A 115 0.15 9.20 -5.27
N ASP A 116 1.19 8.49 -4.84
CA ASP A 116 2.57 8.89 -5.12
C ASP A 116 2.86 8.93 -6.62
N ARG A 117 2.41 7.91 -7.37
CA ARG A 117 2.58 7.88 -8.83
C ARG A 117 1.86 9.02 -9.53
N LEU A 118 0.71 9.45 -9.03
CA LEU A 118 -0.01 10.61 -9.56
C LEU A 118 0.68 11.93 -9.21
N ARG A 119 1.22 12.07 -7.99
CA ARG A 119 1.86 13.29 -7.49
C ARG A 119 3.28 13.46 -8.05
N PHE A 120 4.08 12.40 -8.00
CA PHE A 120 5.53 12.46 -8.23
C PHE A 120 5.98 11.67 -9.46
N GLY A 121 5.09 10.88 -10.08
CA GLY A 121 5.46 9.97 -11.17
C GLY A 121 6.19 8.69 -10.72
N ARG A 122 6.45 8.56 -9.42
CA ARG A 122 7.21 7.48 -8.77
C ARG A 122 6.76 7.32 -7.33
N VAL A 123 7.15 6.24 -6.66
CA VAL A 123 6.79 5.94 -5.29
C VAL A 123 7.93 6.32 -4.35
N VAL A 124 7.58 6.79 -3.15
CA VAL A 124 8.51 7.15 -2.07
C VAL A 124 8.78 5.89 -1.26
N ASP A 125 9.98 5.29 -1.40
CA ASP A 125 10.44 4.14 -0.63
C ASP A 125 11.55 4.59 0.31
N PHE A 126 11.50 4.14 1.57
CA PHE A 126 12.40 4.67 2.58
C PHE A 126 12.87 3.66 3.62
N ILE A 127 12.30 2.44 3.66
CA ILE A 127 12.69 1.38 4.59
C ILE A 127 13.64 0.45 3.84
N ASP A 128 14.88 0.37 4.29
CA ASP A 128 15.88 -0.57 3.82
C ASP A 128 16.17 -1.59 4.92
N PHE A 129 15.71 -2.84 4.74
CA PHE A 129 16.04 -3.95 5.62
C PHE A 129 17.27 -4.68 5.10
N HIS A 130 18.25 -4.91 5.96
CA HIS A 130 19.48 -5.57 5.55
C HIS A 130 20.01 -6.57 6.59
N VAL A 131 20.78 -7.54 6.11
CA VAL A 131 21.57 -8.47 6.95
C VAL A 131 23.00 -8.50 6.41
N GLY A 132 23.90 -7.83 7.10
CA GLY A 132 25.25 -7.60 6.59
C GLY A 132 25.25 -6.81 5.28
N ALA A 133 25.87 -7.37 4.24
CA ALA A 133 25.90 -6.73 2.91
C ALA A 133 24.67 -7.04 2.02
N TRP A 134 23.77 -7.91 2.47
CA TRP A 134 22.56 -8.21 1.72
C TRP A 134 21.43 -7.25 2.11
N HIS A 135 20.84 -6.60 1.13
CA HIS A 135 19.75 -5.65 1.30
C HIS A 135 18.47 -6.15 0.62
N TRP A 136 17.34 -6.07 1.33
CA TRP A 136 16.02 -6.17 0.73
C TRP A 136 15.75 -4.89 -0.06
N PRO A 137 15.07 -4.95 -1.21
CA PRO A 137 14.69 -3.73 -1.92
C PRO A 137 13.95 -2.76 -1.01
N ALA A 138 14.31 -1.49 -1.08
CA ALA A 138 13.65 -0.47 -0.28
C ALA A 138 12.13 -0.49 -0.50
N PHE A 139 11.36 -0.26 0.55
CA PHE A 139 9.91 -0.31 0.55
C PHE A 139 9.32 0.76 1.50
N ASN A 140 8.00 0.83 1.57
CA ASN A 140 7.25 1.77 2.39
C ASN A 140 6.11 1.07 3.17
N VAL A 141 5.30 1.84 3.90
CA VAL A 141 4.17 1.33 4.69
C VAL A 141 3.10 0.69 3.81
N ALA A 142 2.83 1.25 2.62
CA ALA A 142 1.89 0.68 1.66
C ALA A 142 2.32 -0.72 1.20
N ASP A 143 3.60 -0.91 0.88
CA ASP A 143 4.14 -2.20 0.44
C ASP A 143 4.07 -3.25 1.55
N ALA A 144 4.38 -2.86 2.79
CA ALA A 144 4.21 -3.72 3.95
C ALA A 144 2.75 -4.15 4.14
N ALA A 145 1.81 -3.19 4.02
CA ALA A 145 0.37 -3.47 4.15
C ALA A 145 -0.14 -4.38 3.02
N ILE A 146 0.31 -4.17 1.78
CA ILE A 146 -0.02 -5.04 0.63
C ILE A 146 0.50 -6.45 0.88
N THR A 147 1.75 -6.59 1.31
CA THR A 147 2.40 -7.89 1.55
C THR A 147 1.72 -8.66 2.68
N ILE A 148 1.47 -8.02 3.83
CA ILE A 148 0.77 -8.61 4.96
C ILE A 148 -0.67 -8.97 4.56
N GLY A 149 -1.37 -8.07 3.88
CA GLY A 149 -2.72 -8.31 3.39
C GLY A 149 -2.79 -9.49 2.42
N ALA A 150 -1.85 -9.60 1.48
CA ALA A 150 -1.77 -10.73 0.56
C ALA A 150 -1.51 -12.06 1.30
N GLY A 151 -0.64 -12.05 2.31
CA GLY A 151 -0.40 -13.22 3.17
C GLY A 151 -1.65 -13.64 3.96
N LEU A 152 -2.36 -12.70 4.56
CA LEU A 152 -3.63 -12.96 5.26
C LEU A 152 -4.73 -13.45 4.32
N TRP A 153 -4.79 -12.90 3.11
CA TRP A 153 -5.72 -13.36 2.08
C TRP A 153 -5.43 -14.79 1.67
N ALA A 154 -4.17 -15.11 1.37
CA ALA A 154 -3.76 -16.47 1.02
C ALA A 154 -4.06 -17.45 2.16
N PHE A 155 -3.74 -17.09 3.40
CA PHE A 155 -4.07 -17.89 4.58
C PHE A 155 -5.58 -18.18 4.68
N SER A 156 -6.43 -17.16 4.46
CA SER A 156 -7.89 -17.31 4.55
C SER A 156 -8.52 -18.20 3.46
N ILE A 157 -7.77 -18.51 2.40
CA ILE A 157 -8.23 -19.42 1.33
C ILE A 157 -7.81 -20.86 1.64
N LEU A 158 -6.70 -21.01 2.36
CA LEU A 158 -6.11 -22.33 2.61
C LEU A 158 -6.67 -22.99 3.90
N PHE A 159 -7.15 -22.17 4.83
CA PHE A 159 -7.62 -22.59 6.15
C PHE A 159 -8.95 -21.93 6.52
#